data_36ce669cd7ecbfec8c0c0cdb3f730aff
#
_entry.id   36ce669cd7ecbfec8c0c0cdb3f730aff
#
_cell.length_a   1.000
_cell.length_b   1.000
_cell.length_c   1.000
_cell.angle_alpha   90.00
_cell.angle_beta   90.00
_cell.angle_gamma   90.00
#
_symmetry.space_group_name_H-M   'P 1'
#
loop_
_entity.id
_entity.type
_entity.pdbx_description
1 polymer ?
#
loop_
_entity_poly.entity_id
_entity_poly.type
_entity_poly.pdbx_seq_one_letter_code
_entity_poly.pdbx_strand_id
1 'polypeptide(L)'
;KIARRIRAEGPISIAAYMAMALHDPEHGYYRRRQPIGRAGDFVTAPEISQIFGELIGLWCADLWQRIGEPDPVFVVELGPGRGALMDDFLRAAESVPGFRRALRQAIRIEGDAVPSTKGVL
;
A
#
# COMPACT_ATOMS: atom_id res chain seq x y z
N LYS A 1 23.24 -17.59 0.96
CA LYS A 1 22.31 -18.02 -0.10
C LYS A 1 22.66 -17.33 -1.42
N ILE A 2 22.66 -15.99 -1.51
CA ILE A 2 23.00 -15.21 -2.72
C ILE A 2 24.39 -15.55 -3.24
N ALA A 3 25.45 -15.45 -2.40
CA ALA A 3 26.81 -15.74 -2.82
C ALA A 3 26.99 -17.19 -3.31
N ARG A 4 26.30 -18.17 -2.72
CA ARG A 4 26.32 -19.56 -3.17
C ARG A 4 25.70 -19.69 -4.56
N ARG A 5 24.61 -19.01 -4.83
CA ARG A 5 23.96 -18.99 -6.13
C ARG A 5 24.87 -18.40 -7.21
N ILE A 6 25.48 -17.24 -6.93
CA ILE A 6 26.41 -16.58 -7.85
C ILE A 6 27.62 -17.48 -8.18
N ARG A 7 28.14 -18.21 -7.18
CA ARG A 7 29.25 -19.15 -7.42
C ARG A 7 28.86 -20.36 -8.31
N ALA A 8 27.60 -20.79 -8.19
CA ALA A 8 27.10 -21.95 -8.93
C ALA A 8 26.62 -21.62 -10.35
N GLU A 9 25.94 -20.48 -10.49
CA GLU A 9 25.19 -20.11 -11.70
C GLU A 9 25.82 -18.93 -12.46
N GLY A 10 26.84 -18.26 -11.88
CA GLY A 10 27.43 -17.05 -12.42
C GLY A 10 26.68 -15.77 -11.98
N PRO A 11 26.93 -14.62 -12.64
CA PRO A 11 26.30 -13.35 -12.31
C PRO A 11 24.78 -13.43 -12.41
N ILE A 12 24.09 -12.83 -11.43
CA ILE A 12 22.63 -12.73 -11.41
C ILE A 12 22.18 -11.31 -11.75
N SER A 13 20.95 -11.15 -12.25
CA SER A 13 20.38 -9.83 -12.51
C SER A 13 20.12 -9.07 -11.22
N ILE A 14 20.07 -7.72 -11.30
CA ILE A 14 19.70 -6.85 -10.17
C ILE A 14 18.31 -7.23 -9.64
N ALA A 15 17.34 -7.53 -10.53
CA ALA A 15 16.01 -7.95 -10.12
C ALA A 15 16.05 -9.25 -9.29
N ALA A 16 16.82 -10.26 -9.71
CA ALA A 16 16.99 -11.51 -8.96
C ALA A 16 17.69 -11.26 -7.61
N TYR A 17 18.70 -10.40 -7.58
CA TYR A 17 19.37 -9.99 -6.34
C TYR A 17 18.39 -9.33 -5.37
N MET A 18 17.62 -8.33 -5.84
CA MET A 18 16.65 -7.60 -5.02
C MET A 18 15.54 -8.52 -4.48
N ALA A 19 15.00 -9.40 -5.34
CA ALA A 19 14.01 -10.38 -4.92
C ALA A 19 14.55 -11.27 -3.78
N MET A 20 15.77 -11.78 -3.89
CA MET A 20 16.38 -12.60 -2.85
C MET A 20 16.72 -11.82 -1.59
N ALA A 21 17.25 -10.59 -1.73
CA ALA A 21 17.65 -9.77 -0.60
C ALA A 21 16.45 -9.27 0.23
N LEU A 22 15.35 -8.93 -0.45
CA LEU A 22 14.20 -8.29 0.19
C LEU A 22 13.10 -9.29 0.57
N HIS A 23 12.84 -10.29 -0.28
CA HIS A 23 11.66 -11.15 -0.18
C HIS A 23 11.95 -12.64 0.05
N ASP A 24 13.22 -13.05 0.23
CA ASP A 24 13.53 -14.44 0.58
C ASP A 24 12.73 -14.88 1.82
N PRO A 25 12.02 -16.02 1.80
CA PRO A 25 11.14 -16.43 2.90
C PRO A 25 11.86 -16.56 4.25
N GLU A 26 13.14 -16.93 4.25
CA GLU A 26 13.93 -17.16 5.48
C GLU A 26 14.79 -15.96 5.87
N HIS A 27 15.32 -15.24 4.85
CA HIS A 27 16.40 -14.26 5.05
C HIS A 27 16.06 -12.89 4.46
N GLY A 28 14.93 -12.73 3.80
CA GLY A 28 14.52 -11.47 3.19
C GLY A 28 14.36 -10.35 4.21
N TYR A 29 14.87 -9.18 3.88
CA TYR A 29 14.83 -8.02 4.77
C TYR A 29 13.41 -7.70 5.24
N TYR A 30 12.45 -7.65 4.33
CA TYR A 30 11.06 -7.36 4.64
C TYR A 30 10.31 -8.50 5.35
N ARG A 31 10.88 -9.70 5.41
CA ARG A 31 10.31 -10.84 6.15
C ARG A 31 10.74 -10.87 7.61
N ARG A 32 11.90 -10.31 7.91
CA ARG A 32 12.50 -10.38 9.26
C ARG A 32 12.24 -9.16 10.12
N ARG A 33 11.86 -8.04 9.52
CA ARG A 33 11.62 -6.76 10.20
C ARG A 33 10.40 -6.09 9.60
N GLN A 34 9.74 -5.25 10.38
CA GLN A 34 8.75 -4.30 9.90
C GLN A 34 9.52 -3.00 9.59
N PRO A 35 9.91 -2.77 8.31
CA PRO A 35 10.82 -1.68 7.98
C PRO A 35 10.16 -0.31 7.96
N ILE A 36 8.81 -0.28 7.93
CA ILE A 36 8.00 0.93 7.81
C ILE A 36 7.40 1.29 9.16
N GLY A 37 7.43 2.58 9.52
CA GLY A 37 6.88 3.13 10.76
C GLY A 37 7.95 3.72 11.68
N ARG A 38 7.53 4.37 12.78
CA ARG A 38 8.41 5.08 13.70
C ARG A 38 9.53 4.23 14.32
N ALA A 39 9.32 2.92 14.42
CA ALA A 39 10.30 1.97 14.93
C ALA A 39 11.04 1.22 13.81
N GLY A 40 10.75 1.52 12.54
CA GLY A 40 11.38 0.94 11.36
C GLY A 40 12.49 1.81 10.79
N ASP A 41 13.11 1.31 9.70
CA ASP A 41 14.19 2.02 9.02
C ASP A 41 13.66 3.12 8.08
N PHE A 42 12.36 3.12 7.78
CA PHE A 42 11.70 4.08 6.90
C PHE A 42 10.43 4.64 7.53
N VAL A 43 10.31 5.96 7.51
CA VAL A 43 9.08 6.67 7.85
C VAL A 43 8.52 7.25 6.55
N THR A 44 7.28 6.86 6.20
CA THR A 44 6.60 7.31 4.99
C THR A 44 5.63 8.45 5.29
N ALA A 45 5.26 9.24 4.27
CA ALA A 45 4.39 10.40 4.45
C ALA A 45 3.07 10.08 5.22
N PRO A 46 2.36 8.96 4.95
CA PRO A 46 1.17 8.59 5.74
C PRO A 46 1.47 8.33 7.22
N GLU A 47 2.67 7.87 7.55
CA GLU A 47 3.08 7.62 8.94
C GLU A 47 3.54 8.90 9.67
N ILE A 48 3.90 9.95 8.91
CA ILE A 48 4.28 11.25 9.46
C ILE A 48 3.05 12.07 9.83
N SER A 49 2.06 12.12 8.96
CA SER A 49 0.89 12.97 9.12
C SER A 49 -0.35 12.39 8.45
N GLN A 50 -1.44 12.33 9.20
CA GLN A 50 -2.77 11.98 8.69
C GLN A 50 -3.23 12.91 7.57
N ILE A 51 -2.78 14.18 7.58
CA ILE A 51 -3.12 15.18 6.56
C ILE A 51 -2.78 14.68 5.15
N PHE A 52 -1.71 13.89 5.00
CA PHE A 52 -1.33 13.35 3.71
C PHE A 52 -2.43 12.44 3.13
N GLY A 53 -2.93 11.48 3.89
CA GLY A 53 -4.00 10.58 3.47
C GLY A 53 -5.33 11.32 3.28
N GLU A 54 -5.63 12.28 4.15
CA GLU A 54 -6.83 13.11 4.05
C GLU A 54 -6.83 13.95 2.76
N LEU A 55 -5.69 14.57 2.41
CA LEU A 55 -5.58 15.34 1.16
C LEU A 55 -5.74 14.47 -0.08
N ILE A 56 -5.21 13.25 -0.07
CA ILE A 56 -5.43 12.28 -1.16
C ILE A 56 -6.91 11.92 -1.26
N GLY A 57 -7.58 11.70 -0.13
CA GLY A 57 -9.02 11.42 -0.10
C GLY A 57 -9.86 12.56 -0.68
N LEU A 58 -9.58 13.80 -0.29
CA LEU A 58 -10.27 14.98 -0.81
C LEU A 58 -9.98 15.22 -2.29
N TRP A 59 -8.73 15.00 -2.72
CA TRP A 59 -8.37 15.10 -4.14
C TRP A 59 -9.11 14.05 -4.98
N CYS A 60 -9.24 12.83 -4.49
CA CYS A 60 -10.02 11.79 -5.17
C CYS A 60 -11.51 12.16 -5.23
N ALA A 61 -12.06 12.77 -4.19
CA ALA A 61 -13.45 13.24 -4.20
C ALA A 61 -13.67 14.38 -5.20
N ASP A 62 -12.74 15.35 -5.30
CA ASP A 62 -12.79 16.41 -6.32
C ASP A 62 -12.69 15.81 -7.74
N LEU A 63 -11.77 14.88 -7.94
CA LEU A 63 -11.64 14.17 -9.23
C LEU A 63 -12.94 13.43 -9.57
N TRP A 64 -13.53 12.71 -8.61
CA TRP A 64 -14.79 11.99 -8.78
C TRP A 64 -15.92 12.93 -9.24
N GLN A 65 -16.04 14.12 -8.65
CA GLN A 65 -17.00 15.12 -9.10
C GLN A 65 -16.74 15.59 -10.53
N ARG A 66 -15.49 15.85 -10.89
CA ARG A 66 -15.08 16.31 -12.23
C ARG A 66 -15.36 15.30 -13.34
N ILE A 67 -15.29 14.00 -13.04
CA ILE A 67 -15.57 12.94 -14.01
C ILE A 67 -17.04 12.51 -14.05
N GLY A 68 -17.93 13.25 -13.39
CA GLY A 68 -19.38 13.05 -13.47
C GLY A 68 -19.95 12.09 -12.42
N GLU A 69 -19.32 12.03 -11.26
CA GLU A 69 -19.85 11.32 -10.07
C GLU A 69 -20.20 9.84 -10.31
N PRO A 70 -19.29 9.01 -10.89
CA PRO A 70 -19.59 7.61 -11.17
C PRO A 70 -19.94 6.83 -9.90
N ASP A 71 -20.88 5.89 -10.00
CA ASP A 71 -21.24 4.91 -8.96
C ASP A 71 -21.39 3.53 -9.62
N PRO A 72 -20.67 2.50 -9.19
CA PRO A 72 -19.77 2.45 -8.02
C PRO A 72 -18.34 2.97 -8.27
N VAL A 73 -17.65 3.34 -7.19
CA VAL A 73 -16.22 3.64 -7.16
C VAL A 73 -15.49 2.58 -6.35
N PHE A 74 -14.37 2.12 -6.88
CA PHE A 74 -13.46 1.20 -6.19
C PHE A 74 -12.10 1.88 -6.00
N VAL A 75 -11.59 1.84 -4.78
CA VAL A 75 -10.26 2.36 -4.44
C VAL A 75 -9.37 1.21 -4.05
N VAL A 76 -8.16 1.17 -4.62
CA VAL A 76 -7.18 0.11 -4.37
C VAL A 76 -5.88 0.73 -3.90
N GLU A 77 -5.38 0.29 -2.75
CA GLU A 77 -4.07 0.66 -2.22
C GLU A 77 -3.12 -0.53 -2.36
N LEU A 78 -2.00 -0.31 -3.06
CA LEU A 78 -0.95 -1.29 -3.24
C LEU A 78 0.13 -1.09 -2.18
N GLY A 79 0.48 -2.14 -1.45
CA GLY A 79 1.47 -2.06 -0.38
C GLY A 79 1.01 -1.21 0.81
N PRO A 80 -0.15 -1.49 1.41
CA PRO A 80 -0.77 -0.65 2.44
C PRO A 80 0.04 -0.56 3.74
N GLY A 81 0.97 -1.46 3.97
CA GLY A 81 1.68 -1.55 5.24
C GLY A 81 0.70 -1.67 6.40
N ARG A 82 0.67 -0.66 7.29
CA ARG A 82 -0.24 -0.61 8.44
C ARG A 82 -1.62 -0.06 8.11
N GLY A 83 -1.82 0.42 6.88
CA GLY A 83 -3.09 0.92 6.39
C GLY A 83 -3.40 2.37 6.75
N ALA A 84 -2.42 3.13 7.24
CA ALA A 84 -2.63 4.51 7.67
C ALA A 84 -3.17 5.42 6.55
N LEU A 85 -2.67 5.25 5.32
CA LEU A 85 -3.12 6.03 4.18
C LEU A 85 -4.61 5.83 3.90
N MET A 86 -5.05 4.56 3.83
CA MET A 86 -6.46 4.25 3.54
C MET A 86 -7.39 4.68 4.67
N ASP A 87 -6.96 4.56 5.93
CA ASP A 87 -7.76 4.98 7.07
C ASP A 87 -8.00 6.51 7.06
N ASP A 88 -6.96 7.29 6.75
CA ASP A 88 -7.06 8.73 6.64
C ASP A 88 -7.85 9.18 5.38
N PHE A 89 -7.65 8.48 4.26
CA PHE A 89 -8.42 8.64 3.03
C PHE A 89 -9.92 8.48 3.29
N LEU A 90 -10.33 7.38 3.94
CA LEU A 90 -11.72 7.08 4.22
C LEU A 90 -12.34 8.11 5.17
N ARG A 91 -11.58 8.57 6.16
CA ARG A 91 -12.01 9.63 7.07
C ARG A 91 -12.31 10.92 6.31
N ALA A 92 -11.45 11.31 5.38
CA ALA A 92 -11.67 12.49 4.54
C ALA A 92 -12.89 12.33 3.63
N ALA A 93 -13.14 11.13 3.10
CA ALA A 93 -14.30 10.84 2.27
C ALA A 93 -15.64 11.06 2.99
N GLU A 94 -15.70 10.98 4.32
CA GLU A 94 -16.89 11.27 5.11
C GLU A 94 -17.37 12.72 4.91
N SER A 95 -16.47 13.66 4.63
CA SER A 95 -16.80 15.06 4.38
C SER A 95 -17.50 15.30 3.03
N VAL A 96 -17.51 14.31 2.14
CA VAL A 96 -18.17 14.37 0.82
C VAL A 96 -19.16 13.20 0.71
N PRO A 97 -20.38 13.32 1.23
CA PRO A 97 -21.34 12.22 1.39
C PRO A 97 -21.69 11.51 0.07
N GLY A 98 -21.68 12.21 -1.07
CA GLY A 98 -21.89 11.62 -2.40
C GLY A 98 -20.78 10.64 -2.75
N PHE A 99 -19.53 11.07 -2.63
CA PHE A 99 -18.37 10.25 -2.86
C PHE A 99 -18.32 9.06 -1.90
N ARG A 100 -18.57 9.31 -0.61
CA ARG A 100 -18.60 8.26 0.40
C ARG A 100 -19.64 7.17 0.10
N ARG A 101 -20.82 7.54 -0.39
CA ARG A 101 -21.85 6.57 -0.83
C ARG A 101 -21.45 5.80 -2.08
N ALA A 102 -20.75 6.43 -3.02
CA ALA A 102 -20.28 5.78 -4.24
C ALA A 102 -19.14 4.78 -4.00
N LEU A 103 -18.36 4.97 -2.92
CA LEU A 103 -17.30 4.03 -2.52
C LEU A 103 -17.93 2.70 -2.09
N ARG A 104 -17.73 1.64 -2.90
CA ARG A 104 -18.23 0.28 -2.60
C ARG A 104 -17.20 -0.58 -1.94
N GLN A 105 -15.93 -0.39 -2.26
CA GLN A 105 -14.86 -1.20 -1.71
C GLN A 105 -13.55 -0.42 -1.70
N ALA A 106 -12.86 -0.47 -0.55
CA ALA A 106 -11.47 -0.08 -0.43
C ALA A 106 -10.64 -1.35 -0.25
N ILE A 107 -9.78 -1.65 -1.23
CA ILE A 107 -8.98 -2.88 -1.25
C ILE A 107 -7.54 -2.52 -0.93
N ARG A 108 -6.96 -3.25 0.04
CA ARG A 108 -5.54 -3.19 0.38
C ARG A 108 -4.86 -4.45 -0.16
N ILE A 109 -3.85 -4.29 -1.02
CA ILE A 109 -3.10 -5.40 -1.60
C ILE A 109 -1.65 -5.33 -1.12
N GLU A 110 -1.22 -6.32 -0.33
CA GLU A 110 0.18 -6.49 0.05
C GLU A 110 0.92 -7.37 -0.97
N GLY A 111 2.19 -7.05 -1.24
CA GLY A 111 2.96 -7.56 -2.37
C GLY A 111 3.20 -9.07 -2.46
N ASP A 112 2.80 -9.88 -1.46
CA ASP A 112 2.93 -11.35 -1.44
C ASP A 112 1.71 -12.05 -0.84
N ALA A 113 0.61 -11.36 -0.61
CA ALA A 113 -0.58 -11.94 0.00
C ALA A 113 -1.75 -11.96 -0.97
N VAL A 114 -2.43 -13.10 -1.02
CA VAL A 114 -3.81 -13.23 -1.48
C VAL A 114 -4.64 -12.06 -0.91
N PRO A 115 -5.52 -11.43 -1.70
CA PRO A 115 -6.29 -10.27 -1.26
C PRO A 115 -6.94 -10.53 0.09
N SER A 116 -6.50 -9.80 1.10
CA SER A 116 -7.19 -9.81 2.40
C SER A 116 -8.47 -9.00 2.21
N THR A 117 -9.58 -9.69 2.03
CA THR A 117 -10.93 -9.10 2.01
C THR A 117 -11.37 -8.61 3.41
N LYS A 118 -10.49 -7.96 4.13
CA LYS A 118 -10.84 -7.28 5.38
C LYS A 118 -11.13 -5.81 5.06
N GLY A 119 -12.38 -5.52 4.87
CA GLY A 119 -12.87 -4.17 4.71
C GLY A 119 -14.00 -4.07 3.70
N VAL A 120 -15.03 -4.89 3.85
CA VAL A 120 -16.35 -4.55 3.32
C VAL A 120 -16.92 -3.52 4.29
N LEU A 121 -17.08 -2.30 3.84
CA LEU A 121 -17.80 -1.25 4.54
C LEU A 121 -19.29 -1.38 4.27
#